data_d3ff3de1c3497796bb7df9a5706d3f29
#
_entry.id   d3ff3de1c3497796bb7df9a5706d3f29
#
_cell.length_a   1.000
_cell.length_b   1.000
_cell.length_c   1.000
_cell.angle_alpha   90.00
_cell.angle_beta   90.00
_cell.angle_gamma   90.00
#
_symmetry.space_group_name_H-M   'P 1'
#
loop_
_entity.id
_entity.type
_entity.pdbx_description
1 polymer ?
#
loop_
_entity_poly.entity_id
_entity_poly.type
_entity_poly.pdbx_seq_one_letter_code
_entity_poly.pdbx_strand_id
1 'polypeptide(L)'
;ELLNFDGVMLNEHHANPFCLGAVMDVEASVLAKTTQRIRIALLGNPVPTVSNALRLAEELAMIDLISNGRLTTGWVRGAGPEQLANNANPAYNREYFEEGVNFIVKSWTQPGPFRYEGKHFHFRHVNPWVLPVQKPHPPFWIPGLISPETVAWCAKNRYPYVALATRLEPTAELWNFYNQAAAREGYQAGPENFGYLQPVMVADTQERAEEMGKRILYGGAFAHFARPEWM
;
A
#
# COMPACT_ATOMS: atom_id res chain seq x y z
N GLU A 1 10.78 -16.59 -8.51
CA GLU A 1 10.96 -17.76 -7.61
C GLU A 1 12.33 -18.43 -7.77
N LEU A 2 12.82 -18.58 -9.01
CA LEU A 2 14.12 -19.22 -9.29
C LEU A 2 15.30 -18.51 -8.60
N LEU A 3 15.22 -17.18 -8.42
CA LEU A 3 16.25 -16.37 -7.76
C LEU A 3 16.08 -16.30 -6.23
N ASN A 4 15.14 -17.03 -5.68
CA ASN A 4 14.92 -17.16 -4.23
C ASN A 4 14.47 -15.87 -3.51
N PHE A 5 13.85 -14.93 -4.19
CA PHE A 5 13.19 -13.79 -3.54
C PHE A 5 12.00 -14.27 -2.71
N ASP A 6 11.75 -13.60 -1.59
CA ASP A 6 10.62 -13.90 -0.69
C ASP A 6 9.28 -13.42 -1.26
N GLY A 7 9.29 -12.34 -2.04
CA GLY A 7 8.10 -11.76 -2.63
C GLY A 7 8.37 -10.83 -3.79
N VAL A 8 7.29 -10.35 -4.38
CA VAL A 8 7.25 -9.29 -5.37
C VAL A 8 6.32 -8.20 -4.86
N MET A 9 6.70 -6.95 -5.08
CA MET A 9 5.88 -5.80 -4.76
C MET A 9 5.35 -5.15 -6.03
N LEU A 10 4.09 -4.76 -6.00
CA LEU A 10 3.43 -4.01 -7.05
C LEU A 10 3.02 -2.64 -6.50
N ASN A 11 2.95 -1.65 -7.37
CA ASN A 11 2.43 -0.32 -7.08
C ASN A 11 1.39 0.08 -8.13
N GLU A 12 0.56 1.04 -7.79
CA GLU A 12 -0.48 1.58 -8.65
C GLU A 12 -0.38 3.09 -8.73
N HIS A 13 -0.36 3.62 -9.95
CA HIS A 13 -0.41 5.06 -10.22
C HIS A 13 -1.32 5.35 -11.40
N HIS A 14 -2.03 6.48 -11.34
CA HIS A 14 -2.99 6.90 -12.34
C HIS A 14 -2.64 8.26 -12.92
N ALA A 15 -3.07 8.50 -14.16
CA ALA A 15 -2.99 9.80 -14.84
C ALA A 15 -1.57 10.38 -14.97
N ASN A 16 -0.54 9.54 -14.93
CA ASN A 16 0.85 9.93 -15.11
C ASN A 16 1.70 8.76 -15.65
N PRO A 17 2.88 9.02 -16.23
CA PRO A 17 3.74 7.98 -16.79
C PRO A 17 4.68 7.30 -15.78
N PHE A 18 4.54 7.56 -14.51
CA PHE A 18 5.41 7.01 -13.46
C PHE A 18 5.30 5.48 -13.37
N CYS A 19 4.11 4.97 -13.56
CA CYS A 19 3.82 3.54 -13.54
C CYS A 19 2.84 3.20 -14.67
N LEU A 20 3.07 2.09 -15.36
CA LEU A 20 2.16 1.58 -16.39
C LEU A 20 1.17 0.54 -15.84
N GLY A 21 1.36 0.09 -14.60
CA GLY A 21 0.43 -0.77 -13.87
C GLY A 21 -0.71 0.05 -13.28
N ALA A 22 -1.68 0.42 -14.10
CA ALA A 22 -2.80 1.27 -13.67
C ALA A 22 -3.87 0.51 -12.86
N VAL A 23 -3.83 -0.83 -12.86
CA VAL A 23 -4.72 -1.69 -12.08
C VAL A 23 -3.88 -2.83 -11.50
N MET A 24 -3.32 -2.58 -10.35
CA MET A 24 -2.38 -3.47 -9.67
C MET A 24 -2.99 -4.84 -9.36
N ASP A 25 -4.29 -4.90 -9.07
CA ASP A 25 -5.01 -6.12 -8.73
C ASP A 25 -5.11 -7.11 -9.91
N VAL A 26 -5.11 -6.59 -11.15
CA VAL A 26 -5.04 -7.44 -12.36
C VAL A 26 -3.68 -8.11 -12.46
N GLU A 27 -2.59 -7.36 -12.27
CA GLU A 27 -1.22 -7.91 -12.26
C GLU A 27 -1.03 -8.91 -11.13
N ALA A 28 -1.53 -8.59 -9.94
CA ALA A 28 -1.50 -9.48 -8.77
C ALA A 28 -2.23 -10.81 -9.04
N SER A 29 -3.35 -10.77 -9.74
CA SER A 29 -4.13 -11.96 -10.10
C SER A 29 -3.32 -12.87 -11.05
N VAL A 30 -2.60 -12.30 -12.01
CA VAL A 30 -1.70 -13.05 -12.91
C VAL A 30 -0.57 -13.69 -12.10
N LEU A 31 0.09 -12.91 -11.22
CA LEU A 31 1.16 -13.43 -10.36
C LEU A 31 0.66 -14.51 -9.40
N ALA A 32 -0.53 -14.34 -8.83
CA ALA A 32 -1.15 -15.31 -7.95
C ALA A 32 -1.32 -16.68 -8.63
N LYS A 33 -1.65 -16.67 -9.93
CA LYS A 33 -1.87 -17.88 -10.73
C LYS A 33 -0.56 -18.49 -11.24
N THR A 34 0.43 -17.66 -11.59
CA THR A 34 1.67 -18.11 -12.26
C THR A 34 2.81 -18.43 -11.30
N THR A 35 2.67 -18.07 -10.03
CA THR A 35 3.67 -18.36 -8.97
C THR A 35 3.10 -19.30 -7.92
N GLN A 36 3.97 -19.94 -7.13
CA GLN A 36 3.56 -20.94 -6.13
C GLN A 36 3.96 -20.57 -4.70
N ARG A 37 5.08 -19.85 -4.53
CA ARG A 37 5.72 -19.66 -3.23
C ARG A 37 5.86 -18.20 -2.81
N ILE A 38 6.20 -17.31 -3.74
CA ILE A 38 6.50 -15.90 -3.42
C ILE A 38 5.27 -15.19 -2.88
N ARG A 39 5.49 -14.29 -1.94
CA ARG A 39 4.48 -13.35 -1.49
C ARG A 39 4.20 -12.29 -2.55
N ILE A 40 2.97 -11.83 -2.61
CA ILE A 40 2.51 -10.77 -3.51
C ILE A 40 2.10 -9.60 -2.63
N ALA A 41 2.91 -8.54 -2.63
CA ALA A 41 2.67 -7.34 -1.82
C ALA A 41 2.14 -6.21 -2.71
N LEU A 42 0.96 -5.71 -2.38
CA LEU A 42 0.33 -4.58 -3.06
C LEU A 42 0.65 -3.30 -2.28
N LEU A 43 1.63 -2.50 -2.75
CA LEU A 43 2.06 -1.28 -2.06
C LEU A 43 1.87 -0.04 -2.94
N GLY A 44 0.69 0.50 -3.00
CA GLY A 44 -0.53 0.20 -2.24
C GLY A 44 -1.75 0.69 -2.98
N ASN A 45 -2.87 0.14 -2.57
CA ASN A 45 -4.17 0.54 -3.10
C ASN A 45 -4.51 1.99 -2.71
N PRO A 46 -4.76 2.90 -3.66
CA PRO A 46 -5.09 4.29 -3.36
C PRO A 46 -6.58 4.43 -2.96
N VAL A 47 -6.90 4.06 -1.73
CA VAL A 47 -8.28 3.94 -1.23
C VAL A 47 -9.17 5.16 -1.53
N PRO A 48 -8.69 6.42 -1.45
CA PRO A 48 -9.52 7.58 -1.80
C PRO A 48 -9.93 7.67 -3.27
N THR A 49 -9.27 6.96 -4.18
CA THR A 49 -9.61 6.95 -5.61
C THR A 49 -10.61 5.85 -5.97
N VAL A 50 -10.87 4.94 -5.03
CA VAL A 50 -11.76 3.80 -5.24
C VAL A 50 -13.21 4.22 -5.04
N SER A 51 -14.02 4.11 -6.08
CA SER A 51 -15.44 4.46 -6.03
C SER A 51 -16.28 3.50 -5.17
N ASN A 52 -15.83 2.27 -4.99
CA ASN A 52 -16.55 1.23 -4.24
C ASN A 52 -15.58 0.37 -3.41
N ALA A 53 -15.45 0.71 -2.14
CA ALA A 53 -14.56 -0.01 -1.21
C ALA A 53 -14.99 -1.47 -0.96
N LEU A 54 -16.27 -1.81 -1.09
CA LEU A 54 -16.73 -3.20 -1.00
C LEU A 54 -16.21 -4.02 -2.19
N ARG A 55 -16.22 -3.44 -3.38
CA ARG A 55 -15.66 -4.09 -4.57
C ARG A 55 -14.17 -4.36 -4.42
N LEU A 56 -13.41 -3.39 -3.92
CA LEU A 56 -11.98 -3.59 -3.62
C LEU A 56 -11.76 -4.70 -2.59
N ALA A 57 -12.61 -4.77 -1.55
CA ALA A 57 -12.53 -5.86 -0.57
C ALA A 57 -12.74 -7.24 -1.21
N GLU A 58 -13.68 -7.37 -2.15
CA GLU A 58 -13.92 -8.61 -2.89
C GLU A 58 -12.77 -8.97 -3.85
N GLU A 59 -12.21 -8.00 -4.55
CA GLU A 59 -11.06 -8.17 -5.46
C GLU A 59 -9.84 -8.72 -4.69
N LEU A 60 -9.49 -8.09 -3.58
CA LEU A 60 -8.38 -8.52 -2.74
C LEU A 60 -8.63 -9.91 -2.11
N ALA A 61 -9.86 -10.19 -1.70
CA ALA A 61 -10.22 -11.52 -1.20
C ALA A 61 -10.06 -12.59 -2.29
N MET A 62 -10.42 -12.28 -3.54
CA MET A 62 -10.21 -13.18 -4.68
C MET A 62 -8.73 -13.44 -4.92
N ILE A 63 -7.88 -12.41 -4.88
CA ILE A 63 -6.43 -12.56 -5.05
C ILE A 63 -5.84 -13.42 -3.93
N ASP A 64 -6.30 -13.21 -2.70
CA ASP A 64 -5.86 -14.02 -1.55
C ASP A 64 -6.22 -15.49 -1.72
N LEU A 65 -7.43 -15.79 -2.17
CA LEU A 65 -7.88 -17.16 -2.50
C LEU A 65 -7.07 -17.78 -3.64
N ILE A 66 -6.91 -17.08 -4.76
CA ILE A 66 -6.17 -17.57 -5.93
C ILE A 66 -4.70 -17.84 -5.57
N SER A 67 -4.11 -16.98 -4.76
CA SER A 67 -2.72 -17.12 -4.31
C SER A 67 -2.54 -18.13 -3.17
N ASN A 68 -3.64 -18.67 -2.61
CA ASN A 68 -3.61 -19.54 -1.44
C ASN A 68 -2.92 -18.88 -0.24
N GLY A 69 -3.33 -17.65 0.10
CA GLY A 69 -2.87 -16.93 1.29
C GLY A 69 -1.48 -16.30 1.17
N ARG A 70 -1.05 -15.94 -0.04
CA ARG A 70 0.24 -15.27 -0.27
C ARG A 70 0.13 -13.75 -0.43
N LEU A 71 -1.08 -13.21 -0.37
CA LEU A 71 -1.32 -11.77 -0.46
C LEU A 71 -0.85 -11.03 0.79
N THR A 72 -0.20 -9.89 0.58
CA THR A 72 -0.01 -8.83 1.58
C THR A 72 -0.61 -7.57 0.98
N THR A 73 -1.60 -6.98 1.63
CA THR A 73 -2.24 -5.76 1.14
C THR A 73 -1.51 -4.52 1.64
N GLY A 74 -1.56 -3.45 0.87
CA GLY A 74 -1.06 -2.14 1.27
C GLY A 74 -2.02 -1.05 0.87
N TRP A 75 -2.05 0.02 1.64
CA TRP A 75 -3.02 1.10 1.52
C TRP A 75 -2.32 2.44 1.47
N VAL A 76 -2.69 3.26 0.50
CA VAL A 76 -2.16 4.63 0.35
C VAL A 76 -3.29 5.64 0.19
N ARG A 77 -2.97 6.90 0.43
CA ARG A 77 -3.89 7.99 0.15
C ARG A 77 -3.91 8.40 -1.31
N GLY A 78 -2.90 7.98 -2.08
CA GLY A 78 -2.70 8.42 -3.45
C GLY A 78 -2.16 9.85 -3.55
N ALA A 79 -1.79 10.27 -4.74
CA ALA A 79 -1.35 11.62 -5.06
C ALA A 79 -2.53 12.50 -5.50
N GLY A 80 -2.40 13.82 -5.33
CA GLY A 80 -3.46 14.78 -5.69
C GLY A 80 -3.96 14.66 -7.14
N PRO A 81 -3.07 14.59 -8.16
CA PRO A 81 -3.50 14.41 -9.56
C PRO A 81 -4.28 13.11 -9.80
N GLU A 82 -3.91 12.02 -9.13
CA GLU A 82 -4.62 10.74 -9.21
C GLU A 82 -6.01 10.82 -8.61
N GLN A 83 -6.13 11.52 -7.48
CA GLN A 83 -7.42 11.75 -6.82
C GLN A 83 -8.34 12.59 -7.71
N LEU A 84 -7.83 13.67 -8.29
CA LEU A 84 -8.61 14.51 -9.21
C LEU A 84 -9.05 13.75 -10.47
N ALA A 85 -8.18 12.92 -11.05
CA ALA A 85 -8.51 12.09 -12.21
C ALA A 85 -9.62 11.06 -11.91
N ASN A 86 -9.75 10.65 -10.64
CA ASN A 86 -10.79 9.73 -10.18
C ASN A 86 -11.96 10.44 -9.46
N ASN A 87 -12.12 11.75 -9.66
CA ASN A 87 -13.17 12.56 -9.04
C ASN A 87 -13.17 12.56 -7.49
N ALA A 88 -12.05 12.22 -6.88
CA ALA A 88 -11.89 12.28 -5.43
C ALA A 88 -11.40 13.67 -5.01
N ASN A 89 -11.90 14.19 -3.89
CA ASN A 89 -11.46 15.47 -3.37
C ASN A 89 -10.24 15.30 -2.45
N PRO A 90 -9.07 15.84 -2.83
CA PRO A 90 -7.84 15.71 -2.03
C PRO A 90 -7.94 16.25 -0.60
N ALA A 91 -8.83 17.21 -0.35
CA ALA A 91 -9.03 17.80 0.98
C ALA A 91 -9.53 16.78 2.02
N TYR A 92 -10.23 15.74 1.58
CA TYR A 92 -10.78 14.69 2.45
C TYR A 92 -10.02 13.35 2.32
N ASN A 93 -8.85 13.32 1.68
CA ASN A 93 -8.17 12.07 1.35
C ASN A 93 -7.82 11.22 2.57
N ARG A 94 -7.48 11.84 3.70
CA ARG A 94 -7.20 11.12 4.95
C ARG A 94 -8.45 10.45 5.50
N GLU A 95 -9.55 11.16 5.54
CA GLU A 95 -10.82 10.63 6.05
C GLU A 95 -11.31 9.46 5.18
N TYR A 96 -11.27 9.62 3.86
CA TYR A 96 -11.59 8.52 2.92
C TYR A 96 -10.68 7.32 3.12
N PHE A 97 -9.38 7.57 3.30
CA PHE A 97 -8.40 6.52 3.53
C PHE A 97 -8.69 5.72 4.81
N GLU A 98 -8.80 6.42 5.94
CA GLU A 98 -9.02 5.76 7.23
C GLU A 98 -10.37 5.04 7.29
N GLU A 99 -11.43 5.68 6.81
CA GLU A 99 -12.76 5.07 6.76
C GLU A 99 -12.82 3.88 5.81
N GLY A 100 -12.23 4.01 4.62
CA GLY A 100 -12.22 2.95 3.61
C GLY A 100 -11.45 1.70 4.08
N VAL A 101 -10.25 1.88 4.67
CA VAL A 101 -9.50 0.76 5.26
C VAL A 101 -10.29 0.07 6.36
N ASN A 102 -10.86 0.84 7.29
CA ASN A 102 -11.69 0.30 8.37
C ASN A 102 -12.93 -0.44 7.83
N PHE A 103 -13.57 0.08 6.80
CA PHE A 103 -14.69 -0.57 6.15
C PHE A 103 -14.30 -1.88 5.49
N ILE A 104 -13.17 -1.92 4.76
CA ILE A 104 -12.66 -3.15 4.12
C ILE A 104 -12.39 -4.22 5.17
N VAL A 105 -11.67 -3.88 6.23
CA VAL A 105 -11.41 -4.81 7.35
C VAL A 105 -12.71 -5.35 7.94
N LYS A 106 -13.67 -4.45 8.19
CA LYS A 106 -14.98 -4.81 8.71
C LYS A 106 -15.73 -5.77 7.79
N SER A 107 -15.66 -5.54 6.47
CA SER A 107 -16.29 -6.40 5.46
C SER A 107 -15.73 -7.82 5.46
N TRP A 108 -14.46 -8.00 5.83
CA TRP A 108 -13.82 -9.31 5.91
C TRP A 108 -14.01 -10.02 7.26
N THR A 109 -14.24 -9.26 8.32
CA THR A 109 -14.22 -9.79 9.70
C THR A 109 -15.57 -9.83 10.39
N GLN A 110 -16.50 -8.99 9.97
CA GLN A 110 -17.85 -8.98 10.53
C GLN A 110 -18.79 -9.87 9.70
N PRO A 111 -19.49 -10.84 10.31
CA PRO A 111 -20.53 -11.60 9.61
C PRO A 111 -21.60 -10.68 9.04
N GLY A 112 -21.98 -10.94 7.77
CA GLY A 112 -23.07 -10.23 7.12
C GLY A 112 -24.43 -10.93 7.30
N PRO A 113 -25.52 -10.33 6.77
CA PRO A 113 -25.54 -9.00 6.19
C PRO A 113 -25.57 -7.88 7.23
N PHE A 114 -24.95 -6.75 6.92
CA PHE A 114 -25.05 -5.52 7.71
C PHE A 114 -25.20 -4.29 6.83
N ARG A 115 -25.64 -3.18 7.44
CA ARG A 115 -25.67 -1.86 6.81
C ARG A 115 -24.44 -1.07 7.30
N TYR A 116 -23.84 -0.28 6.41
CA TYR A 116 -22.75 0.61 6.75
C TYR A 116 -23.13 2.06 6.40
N GLU A 117 -23.08 2.94 7.38
CA GLU A 117 -23.37 4.37 7.25
C GLU A 117 -22.17 5.13 7.82
N GLY A 118 -21.15 5.34 6.98
CA GLY A 118 -19.99 6.16 7.31
C GLY A 118 -20.19 7.62 6.91
N LYS A 119 -19.14 8.40 7.01
CA LYS A 119 -19.11 9.78 6.54
C LYS A 119 -18.99 9.86 5.00
N HIS A 120 -18.22 8.95 4.43
CA HIS A 120 -17.86 8.94 3.01
C HIS A 120 -18.38 7.70 2.27
N PHE A 121 -18.51 6.58 2.97
CA PHE A 121 -19.00 5.33 2.38
C PHE A 121 -20.35 4.93 2.95
N HIS A 122 -21.30 4.63 2.07
CA HIS A 122 -22.66 4.23 2.45
C HIS A 122 -23.05 2.97 1.69
N PHE A 123 -23.34 1.89 2.42
CA PHE A 123 -23.74 0.62 1.83
C PHE A 123 -25.01 0.11 2.54
N ARG A 124 -26.10 -0.03 1.77
CA ARG A 124 -27.38 -0.53 2.30
C ARG A 124 -27.30 -2.00 2.70
N HIS A 125 -26.42 -2.76 2.05
CA HIS A 125 -26.27 -4.19 2.27
C HIS A 125 -24.82 -4.60 2.03
N VAL A 126 -24.13 -5.02 3.08
CA VAL A 126 -22.77 -5.56 3.02
C VAL A 126 -22.84 -7.03 3.41
N ASN A 127 -22.53 -7.91 2.47
CA ASN A 127 -22.54 -9.35 2.70
C ASN A 127 -21.63 -10.07 1.70
N PRO A 128 -20.31 -9.82 1.72
CA PRO A 128 -19.39 -10.50 0.83
C PRO A 128 -19.37 -12.00 1.13
N TRP A 129 -19.54 -12.82 0.09
CA TRP A 129 -19.44 -14.27 0.18
C TRP A 129 -18.00 -14.74 -0.07
N VAL A 130 -17.24 -13.96 -0.82
CA VAL A 130 -15.81 -14.19 -1.02
C VAL A 130 -15.05 -13.49 0.08
N LEU A 131 -14.42 -14.28 0.95
CA LEU A 131 -13.61 -13.78 2.07
C LEU A 131 -12.16 -14.25 1.91
N PRO A 132 -11.17 -13.49 2.41
CA PRO A 132 -9.79 -13.93 2.41
C PRO A 132 -9.59 -15.28 3.09
N VAL A 133 -8.66 -16.09 2.57
CA VAL A 133 -8.27 -17.35 3.23
C VAL A 133 -7.44 -17.08 4.48
N GLN A 134 -6.64 -16.02 4.47
CA GLN A 134 -5.88 -15.56 5.63
C GLN A 134 -6.82 -14.98 6.70
N LYS A 135 -6.60 -15.32 7.97
CA LYS A 135 -7.45 -14.86 9.09
C LYS A 135 -6.64 -14.05 10.10
N PRO A 136 -7.22 -12.98 10.68
CA PRO A 136 -8.58 -12.45 10.41
C PRO A 136 -8.70 -11.82 9.02
N HIS A 137 -7.63 -11.41 8.40
CA HIS A 137 -7.50 -10.83 7.06
C HIS A 137 -6.04 -10.94 6.57
N PRO A 138 -5.72 -10.66 5.28
CA PRO A 138 -4.34 -10.56 4.81
C PRO A 138 -3.53 -9.54 5.61
N PRO A 139 -2.22 -9.76 5.81
CA PRO A 139 -1.36 -8.78 6.46
C PRO A 139 -1.42 -7.42 5.75
N PHE A 140 -1.28 -6.34 6.52
CA PHE A 140 -1.23 -4.98 5.98
C PHE A 140 0.16 -4.39 6.05
N TRP A 141 0.52 -3.66 5.00
CA TRP A 141 1.69 -2.78 4.99
C TRP A 141 1.24 -1.39 4.53
N ILE A 142 1.61 -0.39 5.27
CA ILE A 142 1.19 1.00 5.00
C ILE A 142 2.41 1.78 4.52
N PRO A 143 2.58 1.95 3.22
CA PRO A 143 3.70 2.71 2.70
C PRO A 143 3.47 4.21 2.83
N GLY A 144 4.56 4.94 3.07
CA GLY A 144 4.51 6.40 3.14
C GLY A 144 5.89 7.04 3.05
N LEU A 145 5.90 8.34 2.72
CA LEU A 145 7.14 9.11 2.65
C LEU A 145 7.56 9.61 4.04
N ILE A 146 6.96 10.72 4.49
CA ILE A 146 7.36 11.41 5.74
C ILE A 146 6.16 11.93 6.55
N SER A 147 4.95 11.37 6.39
CA SER A 147 3.79 11.87 7.12
C SER A 147 3.73 11.34 8.56
N PRO A 148 4.01 12.16 9.59
CA PRO A 148 3.96 11.74 10.98
C PRO A 148 2.57 11.23 11.40
N GLU A 149 1.50 11.82 10.85
CA GLU A 149 0.13 11.41 11.14
C GLU A 149 -0.16 9.99 10.63
N THR A 150 0.40 9.63 9.48
CA THR A 150 0.27 8.27 8.95
C THR A 150 1.03 7.28 9.82
N VAL A 151 2.24 7.63 10.26
CA VAL A 151 3.04 6.80 11.17
C VAL A 151 2.30 6.59 12.51
N ALA A 152 1.75 7.68 13.09
CA ALA A 152 0.97 7.59 14.32
C ALA A 152 -0.29 6.72 14.16
N TRP A 153 -0.99 6.85 13.04
CA TRP A 153 -2.15 6.02 12.71
C TRP A 153 -1.75 4.54 12.57
N CYS A 154 -0.62 4.25 11.93
CA CYS A 154 -0.08 2.89 11.83
C CYS A 154 0.20 2.32 13.22
N ALA A 155 0.93 3.05 14.07
CA ALA A 155 1.24 2.61 15.42
C ALA A 155 -0.01 2.35 16.25
N LYS A 156 -1.01 3.25 16.21
CA LYS A 156 -2.28 3.09 16.89
C LYS A 156 -3.02 1.79 16.50
N ASN A 157 -2.98 1.44 15.22
CA ASN A 157 -3.65 0.25 14.69
C ASN A 157 -2.74 -0.99 14.64
N ARG A 158 -1.48 -0.88 15.09
CA ARG A 158 -0.45 -1.93 15.02
C ARG A 158 -0.16 -2.40 13.60
N TYR A 159 -0.32 -1.52 12.62
CA TYR A 159 0.00 -1.81 11.23
C TYR A 159 1.48 -1.51 10.95
N PRO A 160 2.20 -2.38 10.25
CA PRO A 160 3.55 -2.10 9.79
C PRO A 160 3.58 -0.88 8.87
N TYR A 161 4.49 0.04 9.15
CA TYR A 161 4.78 1.18 8.29
C TYR A 161 5.98 0.88 7.40
N VAL A 162 5.90 1.22 6.12
CA VAL A 162 7.00 1.05 5.16
C VAL A 162 7.45 2.42 4.66
N ALA A 163 8.64 2.85 5.07
CA ALA A 163 9.23 4.11 4.60
C ALA A 163 9.68 3.96 3.14
N LEU A 164 9.18 4.86 2.26
CA LEU A 164 9.45 4.83 0.83
C LEU A 164 10.62 5.74 0.47
N ALA A 165 11.68 5.16 -0.12
CA ALA A 165 12.78 5.88 -0.76
C ALA A 165 13.40 7.01 0.11
N THR A 166 13.38 6.85 1.43
CA THR A 166 13.96 7.82 2.36
C THR A 166 15.44 7.49 2.59
N ARG A 167 16.24 8.53 2.88
CA ARG A 167 17.64 8.33 3.31
C ARG A 167 17.67 7.73 4.72
N LEU A 168 18.86 7.29 5.16
CA LEU A 168 19.03 6.59 6.44
C LEU A 168 18.53 7.42 7.62
N GLU A 169 18.92 8.70 7.71
CA GLU A 169 18.57 9.56 8.83
C GLU A 169 17.07 9.80 8.93
N PRO A 170 16.35 10.24 7.87
CA PRO A 170 14.89 10.36 7.91
C PRO A 170 14.20 9.02 8.20
N THR A 171 14.73 7.90 7.71
CA THR A 171 14.17 6.57 8.01
C THR A 171 14.28 6.24 9.50
N ALA A 172 15.43 6.54 10.11
CA ALA A 172 15.63 6.36 11.55
C ALA A 172 14.71 7.27 12.39
N GLU A 173 14.50 8.52 11.94
CA GLU A 173 13.56 9.44 12.59
C GLU A 173 12.12 8.91 12.55
N LEU A 174 11.67 8.39 11.40
CA LEU A 174 10.34 7.77 11.27
C LEU A 174 10.20 6.55 12.17
N TRP A 175 11.24 5.71 12.28
CA TRP A 175 11.26 4.59 13.21
C TRP A 175 11.16 5.03 14.67
N ASN A 176 11.92 6.05 15.05
CA ASN A 176 11.85 6.61 16.41
C ASN A 176 10.47 7.18 16.70
N PHE A 177 9.86 7.84 15.73
CA PHE A 177 8.50 8.37 15.85
C PHE A 177 7.45 7.25 15.98
N TYR A 178 7.59 6.17 15.21
CA TYR A 178 6.72 5.00 15.34
C TYR A 178 6.82 4.39 16.74
N ASN A 179 8.03 4.19 17.26
CA ASN A 179 8.26 3.67 18.61
C ASN A 179 7.60 4.53 19.69
N GLN A 180 7.74 5.86 19.59
CA GLN A 180 7.11 6.78 20.54
C GLN A 180 5.57 6.71 20.46
N ALA A 181 5.02 6.60 19.26
CA ALA A 181 3.58 6.44 19.07
C ALA A 181 3.09 5.09 19.62
N ALA A 182 3.80 4.00 19.37
CA ALA A 182 3.52 2.68 19.89
C ALA A 182 3.52 2.63 21.43
N ALA A 183 4.50 3.28 22.04
CA ALA A 183 4.58 3.39 23.51
C ALA A 183 3.39 4.14 24.12
N ARG A 184 2.86 5.16 23.45
CA ARG A 184 1.62 5.86 23.87
C ARG A 184 0.40 4.96 23.79
N GLU A 185 0.39 4.01 22.87
CA GLU A 185 -0.66 2.99 22.72
C GLU A 185 -0.42 1.74 23.57
N GLY A 186 0.58 1.79 24.49
CA GLY A 186 0.83 0.75 25.50
C GLY A 186 1.53 -0.49 24.98
N TYR A 187 2.30 -0.41 23.90
CA TYR A 187 3.11 -1.54 23.42
C TYR A 187 4.50 -1.11 22.93
N GLN A 188 5.42 -2.06 22.88
CA GLN A 188 6.75 -1.88 22.29
C GLN A 188 6.73 -2.38 20.84
N ALA A 189 7.11 -1.53 19.89
CA ALA A 189 7.24 -1.93 18.51
C ALA A 189 8.52 -2.74 18.28
N GLY A 190 8.46 -3.69 17.36
CA GLY A 190 9.56 -4.53 16.91
C GLY A 190 9.85 -4.38 15.41
N PRO A 191 10.84 -5.12 14.89
CA PRO A 191 11.20 -5.08 13.47
C PRO A 191 10.02 -5.40 12.53
N GLU A 192 9.06 -6.18 12.98
CA GLU A 192 7.85 -6.55 12.25
C GLU A 192 6.91 -5.37 11.99
N ASN A 193 7.07 -4.28 12.72
CA ASN A 193 6.21 -3.10 12.62
C ASN A 193 6.76 -2.03 11.67
N PHE A 194 7.97 -2.21 11.14
CA PHE A 194 8.59 -1.19 10.31
C PHE A 194 9.46 -1.78 9.22
N GLY A 195 9.26 -1.32 8.01
CA GLY A 195 10.08 -1.65 6.85
C GLY A 195 10.56 -0.40 6.12
N TYR A 196 11.41 -0.59 5.13
CA TYR A 196 11.78 0.47 4.21
C TYR A 196 12.00 -0.09 2.80
N LEU A 197 11.70 0.71 1.81
CA LEU A 197 11.91 0.43 0.40
C LEU A 197 13.03 1.32 -0.12
N GLN A 198 14.06 0.72 -0.69
CA GLN A 198 15.21 1.43 -1.24
C GLN A 198 15.46 1.03 -2.69
N PRO A 199 15.76 2.00 -3.58
CA PRO A 199 16.33 1.68 -4.88
C PRO A 199 17.69 1.01 -4.73
N VAL A 200 17.88 -0.11 -5.41
CA VAL A 200 19.14 -0.86 -5.40
C VAL A 200 19.63 -1.02 -6.83
N MET A 201 20.90 -0.65 -7.07
CA MET A 201 21.60 -0.86 -8.33
C MET A 201 22.69 -1.91 -8.13
N VAL A 202 22.68 -2.93 -8.97
CA VAL A 202 23.66 -4.02 -8.94
C VAL A 202 24.39 -4.03 -10.28
N ALA A 203 25.73 -4.04 -10.23
CA ALA A 203 26.61 -4.14 -11.40
C ALA A 203 27.91 -4.82 -11.00
N ASP A 204 28.77 -5.14 -11.97
CA ASP A 204 30.04 -5.81 -11.74
C ASP A 204 31.07 -4.94 -10.97
N THR A 205 30.92 -3.59 -11.03
CA THR A 205 31.73 -2.65 -10.26
C THR A 205 30.88 -1.57 -9.61
N GLN A 206 31.40 -0.97 -8.54
CA GLN A 206 30.77 0.12 -7.80
C GLN A 206 30.52 1.35 -8.72
N GLU A 207 31.52 1.71 -9.54
CA GLU A 207 31.41 2.86 -10.46
C GLU A 207 30.29 2.66 -11.48
N ARG A 208 30.11 1.44 -11.97
CA ARG A 208 29.03 1.11 -12.91
C ARG A 208 27.67 1.16 -12.23
N ALA A 209 27.55 0.66 -11.01
CA ALA A 209 26.33 0.73 -10.23
C ALA A 209 25.94 2.19 -9.95
N GLU A 210 26.88 3.05 -9.59
CA GLU A 210 26.66 4.48 -9.36
C GLU A 210 26.25 5.21 -10.64
N GLU A 211 26.89 4.94 -11.77
CA GLU A 211 26.53 5.51 -13.07
C GLU A 211 25.07 5.15 -13.44
N MET A 212 24.70 3.90 -13.28
CA MET A 212 23.32 3.44 -13.52
C MET A 212 22.34 4.10 -12.56
N GLY A 213 22.67 4.18 -11.29
CA GLY A 213 21.88 4.84 -10.26
C GLY A 213 21.60 6.30 -10.56
N LYS A 214 22.63 7.05 -10.97
CA LYS A 214 22.50 8.46 -11.37
C LYS A 214 21.54 8.64 -12.54
N ARG A 215 21.59 7.79 -13.54
CA ARG A 215 20.70 7.85 -14.71
C ARG A 215 19.24 7.55 -14.36
N ILE A 216 18.99 6.55 -13.54
CA ILE A 216 17.65 6.08 -13.21
C ILE A 216 17.01 6.95 -12.15
N LEU A 217 17.73 7.26 -11.06
CA LEU A 217 17.16 7.99 -9.92
C LEU A 217 17.03 9.50 -10.17
N TYR A 218 18.01 10.12 -10.85
CA TYR A 218 18.04 11.57 -11.03
C TYR A 218 17.61 12.04 -12.41
N GLY A 219 17.69 11.19 -13.43
CA GLY A 219 17.34 11.53 -14.80
C GLY A 219 16.00 10.96 -15.29
N GLY A 220 15.37 10.09 -14.53
CA GLY A 220 14.23 9.29 -14.97
C GLY A 220 12.91 9.59 -14.26
N ALA A 221 12.36 8.60 -13.59
CA ALA A 221 10.99 8.59 -13.08
C ALA A 221 10.65 9.76 -12.15
N PHE A 222 11.53 10.12 -11.21
CA PHE A 222 11.23 11.19 -10.24
C PHE A 222 11.21 12.59 -10.88
N ALA A 223 12.09 12.86 -11.85
CA ALA A 223 12.10 14.16 -12.55
C ALA A 223 10.82 14.36 -13.39
N HIS A 224 10.25 13.28 -13.92
CA HIS A 224 9.00 13.34 -14.67
C HIS A 224 7.76 13.39 -13.76
N PHE A 225 7.81 12.75 -12.59
CA PHE A 225 6.71 12.80 -11.64
C PHE A 225 6.51 14.18 -11.01
N ALA A 226 7.58 14.95 -10.90
CA ALA A 226 7.58 16.30 -10.32
C ALA A 226 7.46 17.43 -11.35
N ARG A 227 7.01 17.16 -12.56
CA ARG A 227 6.81 18.24 -13.56
C ARG A 227 5.68 19.17 -13.13
N PRO A 228 5.92 20.50 -13.14
CA PRO A 228 4.90 21.48 -12.72
C PRO A 228 3.60 21.41 -13.52
N GLU A 229 3.67 20.97 -14.78
CA GLU A 229 2.50 20.82 -15.66
C GLU A 229 1.52 19.73 -15.20
N TRP A 230 1.92 18.88 -14.25
CA TRP A 230 1.13 17.76 -13.76
C TRP A 230 0.75 17.90 -12.29
N MET A 231 1.18 19.00 -11.64
CA MET A 231 0.79 19.38 -10.28
C MET A 231 -0.21 20.52 -10.30
#